data_7fad240c60f8da5265e0c865691d7770
#
_entry.id   7fad240c60f8da5265e0c865691d7770
#
_cell.length_a   1.000
_cell.length_b   1.000
_cell.length_c   1.000
_cell.angle_alpha   90.00
_cell.angle_beta   90.00
_cell.angle_gamma   90.00
#
_symmetry.space_group_name_H-M   'P 1'
#
loop_
_entity.id
_entity.type
_entity.pdbx_description
1 polymer ?
#
loop_
_entity_poly.entity_id
_entity_poly.type
_entity_poly.pdbx_seq_one_letter_code
_entity_poly.pdbx_strand_id
1 'polypeptide(L)'
;RDAQESRGLGDVYKRQDKVSVGATINVMMAAVMADGKTTIENAAKEPHVVDVANFLNSMGANIRGAGTDVIRIVGVERLHKTDYSVIPDQIEAGTFMFAAAATHGDILVKNVIPKHLEATSAKLLEAGCRIEEFDDAVRVSAAGTLHNTQVTTLPYPGFPTDMQPQITTLLALSEGTSIVTETIFETRFKYISELRRMGANISVEGNAAFVTGVEGFTGARVSAPDLRAGAALVMAGLVAEGYTLSLIHISEPTRLLSIS
;
A
#
# COMPACT_ATOMS: atom_id res chain seq x y z
N ARG A 1 3.50 -17.77 24.64
CA ARG A 1 3.76 -18.80 25.68
C ARG A 1 3.96 -20.20 25.09
N ASP A 2 3.70 -20.43 23.80
CA ASP A 2 3.75 -21.78 23.19
C ASP A 2 4.98 -22.06 22.32
N ALA A 3 6.03 -21.27 22.48
CA ALA A 3 7.31 -21.46 21.77
C ALA A 3 8.23 -22.50 22.47
N GLN A 4 7.76 -23.20 23.47
CA GLN A 4 8.63 -24.03 24.32
C GLN A 4 8.51 -25.54 24.10
N GLU A 5 7.66 -26.03 23.21
CA GLU A 5 7.47 -27.47 23.01
C GLU A 5 7.88 -28.04 21.65
N SER A 6 8.44 -27.27 20.73
CA SER A 6 8.98 -27.83 19.50
C SER A 6 10.46 -28.18 19.67
N ARG A 7 10.75 -29.24 20.38
CA ARG A 7 11.98 -30.01 20.17
C ARG A 7 11.82 -30.75 18.84
N GLY A 8 12.25 -30.09 17.79
CA GLY A 8 12.61 -30.56 16.47
C GLY A 8 11.96 -31.86 16.00
N LEU A 9 10.74 -31.93 15.61
CA LEU A 9 10.01 -32.95 14.85
C LEU A 9 8.51 -32.83 15.17
N GLY A 10 7.90 -31.70 14.87
CA GLY A 10 6.49 -31.52 15.09
C GLY A 10 5.87 -30.50 14.14
N ASP A 11 4.61 -30.67 13.87
CA ASP A 11 3.84 -29.69 13.12
C ASP A 11 3.70 -28.41 13.96
N VAL A 12 4.08 -27.26 13.41
CA VAL A 12 3.92 -25.95 14.04
C VAL A 12 2.66 -25.28 13.52
N TYR A 13 1.79 -24.90 14.44
CA TYR A 13 0.58 -24.15 14.15
C TYR A 13 0.72 -22.71 14.64
N LYS A 14 0.49 -21.74 13.73
CA LYS A 14 0.50 -20.30 14.05
C LYS A 14 -0.79 -19.65 13.57
N ARG A 15 -1.63 -19.23 14.53
CA ARG A 15 -2.78 -18.38 14.26
C ARG A 15 -2.44 -16.93 14.54
N GLN A 16 -2.82 -16.03 13.63
CA GLN A 16 -2.72 -14.59 13.80
C GLN A 16 -4.10 -14.05 14.21
N ASP A 17 -4.17 -13.31 15.32
CA ASP A 17 -5.41 -12.66 15.74
C ASP A 17 -5.81 -11.51 14.82
N LYS A 18 -4.78 -10.79 14.27
CA LYS A 18 -4.95 -9.78 13.22
C LYS A 18 -4.15 -10.20 12.00
N VAL A 19 -4.70 -9.95 10.81
CA VAL A 19 -3.97 -10.14 9.55
C VAL A 19 -2.76 -9.22 9.55
N SER A 20 -1.57 -9.78 9.32
CA SER A 20 -0.32 -9.04 9.28
C SER A 20 0.57 -9.56 8.15
N VAL A 21 0.85 -8.70 7.18
CA VAL A 21 1.76 -8.99 6.06
C VAL A 21 3.14 -9.35 6.56
N GLY A 22 3.72 -8.50 7.43
CA GLY A 22 5.06 -8.72 7.96
C GLY A 22 5.17 -10.02 8.73
N ALA A 23 4.20 -10.35 9.60
CA ALA A 23 4.19 -11.61 10.33
C ALA A 23 4.07 -12.81 9.37
N THR A 24 3.18 -12.75 8.37
CA THR A 24 2.98 -13.82 7.39
C THR A 24 4.27 -14.10 6.61
N ILE A 25 4.93 -13.07 6.07
CA ILE A 25 6.17 -13.21 5.28
C ILE A 25 7.31 -13.73 6.16
N ASN A 26 7.51 -13.16 7.37
CA ASN A 26 8.61 -13.59 8.24
C ASN A 26 8.45 -15.04 8.71
N VAL A 27 7.24 -15.46 9.09
CA VAL A 27 6.96 -16.86 9.46
C VAL A 27 7.15 -17.77 8.24
N MET A 28 6.69 -17.36 7.05
CA MET A 28 6.89 -18.11 5.81
C MET A 28 8.38 -18.33 5.53
N MET A 29 9.20 -17.28 5.55
CA MET A 29 10.64 -17.39 5.32
C MET A 29 11.36 -18.27 6.36
N ALA A 30 10.96 -18.17 7.62
CA ALA A 30 11.54 -19.00 8.69
C ALA A 30 11.14 -20.49 8.56
N ALA A 31 9.95 -20.76 8.05
CA ALA A 31 9.38 -22.11 7.99
C ALA A 31 9.89 -22.93 6.79
N VAL A 32 10.36 -22.31 5.71
CA VAL A 32 10.75 -23.04 4.48
C VAL A 32 11.89 -24.04 4.67
N MET A 33 12.75 -23.84 5.66
CA MET A 33 13.85 -24.76 6.00
C MET A 33 13.72 -25.36 7.42
N ALA A 34 12.57 -25.17 8.07
CA ALA A 34 12.31 -25.78 9.37
C ALA A 34 11.87 -27.24 9.21
N ASP A 35 12.31 -28.13 10.14
CA ASP A 35 11.85 -29.52 10.13
C ASP A 35 10.34 -29.61 10.36
N GLY A 36 9.67 -30.48 9.58
CA GLY A 36 8.25 -30.77 9.73
C GLY A 36 7.34 -29.86 8.89
N LYS A 37 6.13 -29.63 9.40
CA LYS A 37 5.09 -28.82 8.73
C LYS A 37 4.76 -27.59 9.56
N THR A 38 4.58 -26.46 8.88
CA THR A 38 4.09 -25.22 9.47
C THR A 38 2.78 -24.82 8.82
N THR A 39 1.78 -24.50 9.63
CA THR A 39 0.51 -23.92 9.15
C THR A 39 0.37 -22.51 9.70
N ILE A 40 0.14 -21.55 8.80
CA ILE A 40 -0.17 -20.16 9.15
C ILE A 40 -1.66 -19.96 8.90
N GLU A 41 -2.42 -19.64 9.93
CA GLU A 41 -3.83 -19.28 9.82
C GLU A 41 -4.04 -17.78 9.94
N ASN A 42 -5.12 -17.29 9.36
CA ASN A 42 -5.42 -15.87 9.21
C ASN A 42 -4.27 -15.11 8.52
N ALA A 43 -3.67 -15.76 7.51
CA ALA A 43 -2.54 -15.23 6.75
C ALA A 43 -2.97 -14.02 5.91
N ALA A 44 -2.03 -13.12 5.67
CA ALA A 44 -2.19 -12.02 4.74
C ALA A 44 -2.28 -12.54 3.29
N LYS A 45 -3.13 -11.88 2.47
CA LYS A 45 -3.46 -12.33 1.09
C LYS A 45 -2.92 -11.39 0.02
N GLU A 46 -2.22 -10.36 0.43
CA GLU A 46 -1.67 -9.32 -0.45
C GLU A 46 -0.82 -9.94 -1.57
N PRO A 47 -0.86 -9.36 -2.79
CA PRO A 47 -0.15 -9.89 -3.95
C PRO A 47 1.34 -10.17 -3.71
N HIS A 48 2.02 -9.30 -2.97
CA HIS A 48 3.44 -9.49 -2.65
C HIS A 48 3.69 -10.64 -1.65
N VAL A 49 2.71 -11.04 -0.84
CA VAL A 49 2.80 -12.27 -0.02
C VAL A 49 2.78 -13.50 -0.91
N VAL A 50 1.92 -13.50 -1.93
CA VAL A 50 1.86 -14.57 -2.93
C VAL A 50 3.15 -14.60 -3.75
N ASP A 51 3.68 -13.45 -4.11
CA ASP A 51 4.92 -13.31 -4.87
C ASP A 51 6.12 -13.89 -4.11
N VAL A 52 6.25 -13.59 -2.81
CA VAL A 52 7.28 -14.20 -1.95
C VAL A 52 7.14 -15.72 -1.90
N ALA A 53 5.92 -16.25 -1.78
CA ALA A 53 5.70 -17.70 -1.79
C ALA A 53 6.10 -18.33 -3.14
N ASN A 54 5.77 -17.68 -4.26
CA ASN A 54 6.16 -18.12 -5.60
C ASN A 54 7.67 -18.08 -5.78
N PHE A 55 8.32 -17.01 -5.33
CA PHE A 55 9.78 -16.90 -5.34
C PHE A 55 10.44 -18.05 -4.55
N LEU A 56 10.00 -18.29 -3.31
CA LEU A 56 10.53 -19.37 -2.49
C LEU A 56 10.26 -20.75 -3.12
N ASN A 57 9.07 -20.97 -3.69
CA ASN A 57 8.75 -22.20 -4.40
C ASN A 57 9.63 -22.40 -5.64
N SER A 58 9.98 -21.32 -6.36
CA SER A 58 10.92 -21.40 -7.48
C SER A 58 12.35 -21.76 -7.06
N MET A 59 12.67 -21.56 -5.78
CA MET A 59 13.93 -22.01 -5.16
C MET A 59 13.85 -23.45 -4.59
N GLY A 60 12.71 -24.13 -4.74
CA GLY A 60 12.49 -25.49 -4.26
C GLY A 60 11.78 -25.62 -2.91
N ALA A 61 11.24 -24.53 -2.37
CA ALA A 61 10.36 -24.60 -1.19
C ALA A 61 9.05 -25.33 -1.49
N ASN A 62 8.33 -25.75 -0.45
CA ASN A 62 7.02 -26.39 -0.56
C ASN A 62 5.99 -25.57 0.22
N ILE A 63 5.49 -24.52 -0.41
CA ILE A 63 4.50 -23.58 0.14
C ILE A 63 3.21 -23.72 -0.67
N ARG A 64 2.08 -23.88 0.01
CA ARG A 64 0.73 -23.97 -0.59
C ARG A 64 -0.24 -23.07 0.13
N GLY A 65 -1.23 -22.55 -0.60
CA GLY A 65 -2.30 -21.74 -0.05
C GLY A 65 -1.97 -20.26 0.10
N ALA A 66 -0.83 -19.77 -0.42
CA ALA A 66 -0.56 -18.33 -0.52
C ALA A 66 -1.68 -17.63 -1.30
N GLY A 67 -2.14 -16.46 -0.82
CA GLY A 67 -3.32 -15.77 -1.33
C GLY A 67 -4.65 -16.22 -0.71
N THR A 68 -4.62 -17.21 0.18
CA THR A 68 -5.75 -17.60 1.02
C THR A 68 -5.45 -17.28 2.49
N ASP A 69 -6.44 -17.50 3.36
CA ASP A 69 -6.28 -17.29 4.80
C ASP A 69 -5.46 -18.39 5.50
N VAL A 70 -5.13 -19.50 4.79
CA VAL A 70 -4.35 -20.60 5.34
C VAL A 70 -3.17 -20.94 4.43
N ILE A 71 -1.94 -20.74 4.91
CA ILE A 71 -0.71 -21.13 4.21
C ILE A 71 -0.12 -22.35 4.91
N ARG A 72 0.22 -23.39 4.11
CA ARG A 72 0.87 -24.62 4.57
C ARG A 72 2.25 -24.73 3.97
N ILE A 73 3.23 -25.00 4.80
CA ILE A 73 4.64 -25.07 4.43
C ILE A 73 5.19 -26.40 4.93
N VAL A 74 5.85 -27.14 4.04
CA VAL A 74 6.64 -28.31 4.42
C VAL A 74 8.10 -27.91 4.27
N GLY A 75 8.86 -27.99 5.35
CA GLY A 75 10.25 -27.61 5.32
C GLY A 75 11.08 -28.49 4.38
N VAL A 76 12.12 -27.91 3.80
CA VAL A 76 13.05 -28.57 2.86
C VAL A 76 14.47 -28.46 3.39
N GLU A 77 15.32 -29.42 3.08
CA GLU A 77 16.73 -29.43 3.55
C GLU A 77 17.53 -28.26 3.01
N ARG A 78 17.23 -27.81 1.78
CA ARG A 78 17.95 -26.72 1.12
C ARG A 78 17.09 -26.05 0.05
N LEU A 79 17.40 -24.79 -0.19
CA LEU A 79 16.91 -24.02 -1.35
C LEU A 79 18.02 -23.94 -2.40
N HIS A 80 17.64 -23.78 -3.66
CA HIS A 80 18.56 -23.62 -4.79
C HIS A 80 18.44 -22.23 -5.42
N LYS A 81 19.40 -21.87 -6.26
CA LYS A 81 19.36 -20.62 -7.03
C LYS A 81 18.20 -20.64 -8.04
N THR A 82 17.64 -19.48 -8.28
CA THR A 82 16.61 -19.25 -9.28
C THR A 82 16.74 -17.85 -9.89
N ASP A 83 16.29 -17.69 -11.12
CA ASP A 83 16.01 -16.40 -11.71
C ASP A 83 14.52 -16.11 -11.51
N TYR A 84 14.20 -14.93 -11.00
CA TYR A 84 12.83 -14.56 -10.65
C TYR A 84 12.58 -13.08 -10.94
N SER A 85 11.45 -12.79 -11.56
CA SER A 85 10.98 -11.42 -11.76
C SER A 85 9.90 -11.13 -10.73
N VAL A 86 10.14 -10.15 -9.85
CA VAL A 86 9.14 -9.69 -8.87
C VAL A 86 7.97 -9.03 -9.59
N ILE A 87 6.79 -9.13 -9.01
CA ILE A 87 5.60 -8.46 -9.54
C ILE A 87 5.72 -6.93 -9.43
N PRO A 88 5.02 -6.17 -10.29
CA PRO A 88 4.94 -4.71 -10.19
C PRO A 88 4.37 -4.27 -8.85
N ASP A 89 4.88 -3.14 -8.34
CA ASP A 89 4.40 -2.54 -7.09
C ASP A 89 3.05 -1.81 -7.32
N GLN A 90 1.98 -2.38 -6.77
CA GLN A 90 0.64 -1.80 -6.83
C GLN A 90 0.53 -0.44 -6.12
N ILE A 91 1.34 -0.20 -5.10
CA ILE A 91 1.30 1.05 -4.33
C ILE A 91 1.98 2.18 -5.12
N GLU A 92 3.09 1.89 -5.80
CA GLU A 92 3.71 2.83 -6.73
C GLU A 92 2.76 3.16 -7.88
N ALA A 93 2.20 2.15 -8.54
CA ALA A 93 1.24 2.32 -9.63
C ALA A 93 0.02 3.16 -9.19
N GLY A 94 -0.61 2.80 -8.07
CA GLY A 94 -1.75 3.54 -7.52
C GLY A 94 -1.39 4.98 -7.14
N THR A 95 -0.17 5.23 -6.66
CA THR A 95 0.28 6.60 -6.36
C THR A 95 0.33 7.46 -7.62
N PHE A 96 0.84 6.94 -8.76
CA PHE A 96 0.79 7.66 -10.04
C PHE A 96 -0.64 7.84 -10.55
N MET A 97 -1.54 6.86 -10.33
CA MET A 97 -2.96 7.00 -10.69
C MET A 97 -3.62 8.16 -9.91
N PHE A 98 -3.37 8.26 -8.60
CA PHE A 98 -3.88 9.38 -7.79
C PHE A 98 -3.24 10.70 -8.18
N ALA A 99 -1.93 10.73 -8.50
CA ALA A 99 -1.26 11.95 -8.96
C ALA A 99 -1.86 12.46 -10.27
N ALA A 100 -2.15 11.56 -11.23
CA ALA A 100 -2.83 11.93 -12.47
C ALA A 100 -4.22 12.51 -12.20
N ALA A 101 -5.00 11.89 -11.32
CA ALA A 101 -6.31 12.38 -10.95
C ALA A 101 -6.25 13.76 -10.29
N ALA A 102 -5.33 13.97 -9.34
CA ALA A 102 -5.17 15.24 -8.63
C ALA A 102 -4.73 16.40 -9.54
N THR A 103 -3.95 16.10 -10.57
CA THR A 103 -3.46 17.09 -11.55
C THR A 103 -4.39 17.27 -12.76
N HIS A 104 -5.58 16.66 -12.75
CA HIS A 104 -6.49 16.61 -13.90
C HIS A 104 -5.80 16.11 -15.19
N GLY A 105 -4.88 15.17 -15.03
CA GLY A 105 -4.07 14.61 -16.09
C GLY A 105 -4.69 13.38 -16.77
N ASP A 106 -3.95 12.87 -17.74
CA ASP A 106 -4.26 11.63 -18.47
C ASP A 106 -2.97 10.84 -18.63
N ILE A 107 -2.86 9.70 -17.96
CA ILE A 107 -1.68 8.82 -18.02
C ILE A 107 -2.03 7.38 -18.30
N LEU A 108 -1.10 6.66 -18.92
CA LEU A 108 -1.12 5.21 -19.06
C LEU A 108 -0.01 4.62 -18.19
N VAL A 109 -0.37 3.97 -17.09
CA VAL A 109 0.54 3.23 -16.21
C VAL A 109 0.74 1.85 -16.78
N LYS A 110 1.95 1.53 -17.21
CA LYS A 110 2.32 0.26 -17.87
C LYS A 110 3.08 -0.67 -16.91
N ASN A 111 3.19 -1.95 -17.33
CA ASN A 111 3.83 -3.01 -16.56
C ASN A 111 3.20 -3.13 -15.16
N VAL A 112 1.89 -3.21 -15.10
CA VAL A 112 1.10 -3.40 -13.90
C VAL A 112 0.21 -4.63 -14.03
N ILE A 113 -0.30 -5.10 -12.93
CA ILE A 113 -1.34 -6.14 -12.91
C ILE A 113 -2.64 -5.45 -12.50
N PRO A 114 -3.57 -5.15 -13.46
CA PRO A 114 -4.78 -4.37 -13.18
C PRO A 114 -5.60 -4.94 -12.02
N LYS A 115 -5.67 -6.26 -11.91
CA LYS A 115 -6.35 -6.96 -10.82
C LYS A 115 -5.84 -6.55 -9.42
N HIS A 116 -4.57 -6.18 -9.29
CA HIS A 116 -4.01 -5.71 -8.02
C HIS A 116 -4.42 -4.27 -7.67
N LEU A 117 -4.95 -3.54 -8.66
CA LEU A 117 -5.37 -2.15 -8.56
C LEU A 117 -6.89 -1.96 -8.46
N GLU A 118 -7.68 -3.07 -8.42
CA GLU A 118 -9.16 -3.01 -8.44
C GLU A 118 -9.74 -2.05 -7.39
N ALA A 119 -9.26 -2.13 -6.14
CA ALA A 119 -9.75 -1.25 -5.07
C ALA A 119 -9.39 0.23 -5.33
N THR A 120 -8.23 0.51 -5.91
CA THR A 120 -7.78 1.86 -6.29
C THR A 120 -8.60 2.38 -7.48
N SER A 121 -8.73 1.58 -8.54
CA SER A 121 -9.53 1.89 -9.73
C SER A 121 -10.99 2.19 -9.35
N ALA A 122 -11.58 1.38 -8.47
CA ALA A 122 -12.94 1.58 -7.99
C ALA A 122 -13.13 2.94 -7.29
N LYS A 123 -12.19 3.33 -6.43
CA LYS A 123 -12.27 4.62 -5.72
C LYS A 123 -12.01 5.81 -6.64
N LEU A 124 -11.16 5.68 -7.64
CA LEU A 124 -10.97 6.71 -8.67
C LEU A 124 -12.21 6.87 -9.56
N LEU A 125 -12.87 5.77 -9.93
CA LEU A 125 -14.16 5.81 -10.65
C LEU A 125 -15.25 6.51 -9.82
N GLU A 126 -15.38 6.16 -8.51
CA GLU A 126 -16.31 6.83 -7.60
C GLU A 126 -16.00 8.34 -7.49
N ALA A 127 -14.74 8.72 -7.51
CA ALA A 127 -14.30 10.12 -7.48
C ALA A 127 -14.49 10.85 -8.82
N GLY A 128 -15.01 10.19 -9.87
CA GLY A 128 -15.32 10.81 -11.16
C GLY A 128 -14.21 10.71 -12.20
N CYS A 129 -13.17 9.94 -11.95
CA CYS A 129 -12.13 9.66 -12.94
C CYS A 129 -12.62 8.62 -13.97
N ARG A 130 -12.04 8.64 -15.15
CA ARG A 130 -12.18 7.58 -16.15
C ARG A 130 -11.02 6.60 -16.02
N ILE A 131 -11.33 5.31 -15.95
CA ILE A 131 -10.36 4.22 -15.88
C ILE A 131 -10.56 3.31 -17.09
N GLU A 132 -9.48 2.97 -17.79
CA GLU A 132 -9.45 1.96 -18.85
C GLU A 132 -8.37 0.92 -18.49
N GLU A 133 -8.77 -0.34 -18.38
CA GLU A 133 -7.89 -1.45 -18.06
C GLU A 133 -7.49 -2.20 -19.34
N PHE A 134 -6.21 -2.55 -19.43
CA PHE A 134 -5.60 -3.37 -20.47
C PHE A 134 -4.94 -4.58 -19.83
N ASP A 135 -4.35 -5.47 -20.61
CA ASP A 135 -3.75 -6.71 -20.06
C ASP A 135 -2.64 -6.44 -19.04
N ASP A 136 -1.80 -5.43 -19.28
CA ASP A 136 -0.64 -5.06 -18.43
C ASP A 136 -0.55 -3.56 -18.15
N ALA A 137 -1.64 -2.83 -18.34
CA ALA A 137 -1.66 -1.37 -18.15
C ALA A 137 -3.02 -0.87 -17.65
N VAL A 138 -3.01 0.30 -17.01
CA VAL A 138 -4.22 1.03 -16.60
C VAL A 138 -4.07 2.48 -17.04
N ARG A 139 -5.05 3.00 -17.79
CA ARG A 139 -5.15 4.42 -18.10
C ARG A 139 -6.08 5.11 -17.11
N VAL A 140 -5.62 6.24 -16.60
CA VAL A 140 -6.40 7.11 -15.70
C VAL A 140 -6.48 8.49 -16.33
N SER A 141 -7.69 9.02 -16.43
CA SER A 141 -7.91 10.40 -16.86
C SER A 141 -8.97 11.09 -15.99
N ALA A 142 -8.73 12.35 -15.64
CA ALA A 142 -9.57 13.17 -14.79
C ALA A 142 -9.85 14.52 -15.47
N ALA A 143 -10.75 14.54 -16.45
CA ALA A 143 -11.08 15.76 -17.20
C ALA A 143 -12.21 16.60 -16.56
N GLY A 144 -12.92 16.05 -15.59
CA GLY A 144 -14.08 16.66 -14.94
C GLY A 144 -13.86 17.00 -13.47
N THR A 145 -14.94 17.39 -12.83
CA THR A 145 -14.98 17.66 -11.38
C THR A 145 -14.77 16.36 -10.61
N LEU A 146 -13.91 16.42 -9.59
CA LEU A 146 -13.74 15.32 -8.65
C LEU A 146 -14.88 15.34 -7.61
N HIS A 147 -15.41 14.18 -7.29
CA HIS A 147 -16.52 14.00 -6.35
C HIS A 147 -16.05 13.39 -5.03
N ASN A 148 -16.77 13.72 -3.98
CA ASN A 148 -16.53 13.13 -2.67
C ASN A 148 -16.85 11.62 -2.66
N THR A 149 -16.12 10.86 -1.86
CA THR A 149 -16.36 9.43 -1.67
C THR A 149 -16.04 8.99 -0.25
N GLN A 150 -16.47 7.78 0.11
CA GLN A 150 -16.11 7.15 1.37
C GLN A 150 -15.07 6.08 1.14
N VAL A 151 -14.01 6.09 1.96
CA VAL A 151 -12.92 5.14 1.89
C VAL A 151 -12.72 4.51 3.24
N THR A 152 -12.64 3.18 3.29
CA THR A 152 -12.24 2.43 4.48
C THR A 152 -11.06 1.55 4.13
N THR A 153 -9.95 1.70 4.85
CA THR A 153 -8.80 0.81 4.66
C THR A 153 -9.11 -0.56 5.20
N LEU A 154 -8.77 -1.60 4.45
CA LEU A 154 -9.01 -3.01 4.80
C LEU A 154 -7.85 -3.86 4.28
N PRO A 155 -7.60 -5.04 4.89
CA PRO A 155 -6.72 -6.05 4.29
C PRO A 155 -7.14 -6.38 2.87
N TYR A 156 -6.18 -6.76 2.04
CA TYR A 156 -6.44 -7.16 0.66
C TYR A 156 -7.55 -8.24 0.56
N PRO A 157 -8.51 -8.10 -0.39
CA PRO A 157 -8.55 -7.17 -1.53
C PRO A 157 -9.21 -5.80 -1.25
N GLY A 158 -9.36 -5.38 0.00
CA GLY A 158 -9.87 -4.06 0.33
C GLY A 158 -8.90 -2.93 -0.02
N PHE A 159 -9.32 -1.68 0.24
CA PHE A 159 -8.50 -0.51 -0.06
C PHE A 159 -7.25 -0.49 0.84
N PRO A 160 -6.03 -0.44 0.26
CA PRO A 160 -4.80 -0.58 1.03
C PRO A 160 -4.50 0.67 1.87
N THR A 161 -4.13 0.44 3.14
CA THR A 161 -3.71 1.51 4.04
C THR A 161 -2.53 2.32 3.50
N ASP A 162 -1.68 1.73 2.66
CA ASP A 162 -0.52 2.38 2.06
C ASP A 162 -0.88 3.40 0.97
N MET A 163 -2.12 3.43 0.50
CA MET A 163 -2.65 4.47 -0.40
C MET A 163 -3.61 5.44 0.30
N GLN A 164 -3.83 5.27 1.60
CA GLN A 164 -4.73 6.13 2.37
C GLN A 164 -4.28 7.62 2.36
N PRO A 165 -2.98 7.98 2.51
CA PRO A 165 -2.57 9.37 2.42
C PRO A 165 -2.77 9.98 1.03
N GLN A 166 -2.52 9.22 -0.04
CA GLN A 166 -2.67 9.67 -1.42
C GLN A 166 -4.14 9.96 -1.77
N ILE A 167 -5.04 9.03 -1.44
CA ILE A 167 -6.47 9.27 -1.70
C ILE A 167 -7.01 10.42 -0.85
N THR A 168 -6.57 10.58 0.40
CA THR A 168 -6.96 11.72 1.23
C THR A 168 -6.55 13.05 0.59
N THR A 169 -5.36 13.10 0.00
CA THR A 169 -4.88 14.28 -0.72
C THR A 169 -5.75 14.58 -1.95
N LEU A 170 -6.12 13.56 -2.74
CA LEU A 170 -7.04 13.70 -3.87
C LEU A 170 -8.41 14.22 -3.41
N LEU A 171 -8.98 13.61 -2.37
CA LEU A 171 -10.30 13.96 -1.86
C LEU A 171 -10.35 15.36 -1.23
N ALA A 172 -9.22 15.91 -0.81
CA ALA A 172 -9.15 17.31 -0.38
C ALA A 172 -9.30 18.33 -1.54
N LEU A 173 -9.26 17.85 -2.80
CA LEU A 173 -9.52 18.63 -4.01
C LEU A 173 -10.88 18.31 -4.64
N SER A 174 -11.69 17.43 -4.05
CA SER A 174 -12.98 17.01 -4.57
C SER A 174 -14.12 17.89 -4.03
N GLU A 175 -15.21 18.00 -4.77
CA GLU A 175 -16.40 18.69 -4.27
C GLU A 175 -17.05 17.93 -3.10
N GLY A 176 -17.50 18.67 -2.09
CA GLY A 176 -18.21 18.13 -0.93
C GLY A 176 -17.29 17.63 0.18
N THR A 177 -17.79 16.72 1.01
CA THR A 177 -17.05 16.14 2.14
C THR A 177 -16.93 14.63 1.99
N SER A 178 -15.71 14.14 2.02
CA SER A 178 -15.36 12.73 2.01
C SER A 178 -15.06 12.22 3.41
N ILE A 179 -15.21 10.92 3.63
CA ILE A 179 -14.84 10.26 4.89
C ILE A 179 -13.79 9.20 4.59
N VAL A 180 -12.65 9.29 5.25
CA VAL A 180 -11.57 8.30 5.15
C VAL A 180 -11.40 7.64 6.52
N THR A 181 -11.74 6.36 6.61
CA THR A 181 -11.63 5.57 7.83
C THR A 181 -10.43 4.65 7.77
N GLU A 182 -9.52 4.78 8.74
CA GLU A 182 -8.33 3.94 8.87
C GLU A 182 -8.58 2.81 9.88
N THR A 183 -8.49 1.56 9.45
CA THR A 183 -8.74 0.40 10.33
C THR A 183 -7.50 -0.46 10.58
N ILE A 184 -6.38 -0.17 9.91
CA ILE A 184 -5.16 -0.97 9.96
C ILE A 184 -4.14 -0.36 10.91
N PHE A 185 -3.90 0.95 10.82
CA PHE A 185 -2.92 1.68 11.62
C PHE A 185 -3.54 2.79 12.47
N GLU A 186 -3.35 2.72 13.79
CA GLU A 186 -3.94 3.67 14.74
C GLU A 186 -3.45 5.12 14.58
N THR A 187 -2.25 5.34 14.03
CA THR A 187 -1.62 6.67 13.96
C THR A 187 -1.31 7.13 12.53
N ARG A 188 -2.09 6.67 11.54
CA ARG A 188 -1.80 6.94 10.12
C ARG A 188 -2.03 8.40 9.70
N PHE A 189 -2.80 9.18 10.44
CA PHE A 189 -3.20 10.54 10.09
C PHE A 189 -2.19 11.65 10.43
N LYS A 190 -0.95 11.32 10.80
CA LYS A 190 0.07 12.32 11.17
C LYS A 190 0.38 13.33 10.06
N TYR A 191 0.27 12.94 8.79
CA TYR A 191 0.53 13.80 7.62
C TYR A 191 -0.55 14.89 7.42
N ILE A 192 -1.72 14.76 8.03
CA ILE A 192 -2.82 15.73 7.86
C ILE A 192 -2.42 17.12 8.37
N SER A 193 -1.59 17.21 9.40
CA SER A 193 -1.08 18.50 9.87
C SER A 193 -0.30 19.24 8.77
N GLU A 194 0.43 18.50 7.94
CA GLU A 194 1.20 19.05 6.84
C GLU A 194 0.29 19.45 5.65
N LEU A 195 -0.73 18.63 5.32
CA LEU A 195 -1.74 19.02 4.33
C LEU A 195 -2.52 20.26 4.75
N ARG A 196 -2.85 20.40 6.03
CA ARG A 196 -3.49 21.63 6.56
C ARG A 196 -2.61 22.87 6.39
N ARG A 197 -1.29 22.75 6.51
CA ARG A 197 -0.34 23.86 6.22
C ARG A 197 -0.42 24.29 4.75
N MET A 198 -0.76 23.35 3.85
CA MET A 198 -0.96 23.60 2.44
C MET A 198 -2.39 24.08 2.11
N GLY A 199 -3.26 24.28 3.11
CA GLY A 199 -4.61 24.78 2.92
C GLY A 199 -5.71 23.74 2.91
N ALA A 200 -5.40 22.45 3.13
CA ALA A 200 -6.43 21.40 3.19
C ALA A 200 -7.39 21.60 4.37
N ASN A 201 -8.68 21.37 4.14
CA ASN A 201 -9.73 21.39 5.15
C ASN A 201 -10.08 19.97 5.58
N ILE A 202 -9.37 19.47 6.60
CA ILE A 202 -9.53 18.08 7.08
C ILE A 202 -9.68 18.10 8.60
N SER A 203 -10.67 17.40 9.16
CA SER A 203 -10.75 17.12 10.59
C SER A 203 -10.60 15.62 10.85
N VAL A 204 -10.07 15.26 12.02
CA VAL A 204 -9.85 13.85 12.41
C VAL A 204 -10.56 13.58 13.71
N GLU A 205 -11.41 12.56 13.73
CA GLU A 205 -12.13 12.08 14.90
C GLU A 205 -11.93 10.57 15.02
N GLY A 206 -11.22 10.15 16.06
CA GLY A 206 -10.87 8.74 16.25
C GLY A 206 -10.04 8.20 15.09
N ASN A 207 -10.58 7.23 14.38
CA ASN A 207 -9.97 6.60 13.21
C ASN A 207 -10.56 7.09 11.87
N ALA A 208 -11.30 8.18 11.86
CA ALA A 208 -11.90 8.77 10.66
C ALA A 208 -11.39 10.20 10.41
N ALA A 209 -11.05 10.49 9.16
CA ALA A 209 -10.79 11.82 8.66
C ALA A 209 -11.97 12.30 7.82
N PHE A 210 -12.49 13.49 8.15
CA PHE A 210 -13.50 14.20 7.38
C PHE A 210 -12.77 15.21 6.50
N VAL A 211 -12.83 15.00 5.20
CA VAL A 211 -12.06 15.74 4.20
C VAL A 211 -13.02 16.59 3.40
N THR A 212 -13.03 17.89 3.63
CA THR A 212 -13.84 18.84 2.87
C THR A 212 -12.98 19.43 1.76
N GLY A 213 -13.48 19.37 0.53
CA GLY A 213 -12.77 19.85 -0.63
C GLY A 213 -12.46 21.34 -0.58
N VAL A 214 -11.31 21.71 -1.15
CA VAL A 214 -10.84 23.08 -1.34
C VAL A 214 -10.55 23.33 -2.81
N GLU A 215 -10.54 24.59 -3.25
CA GLU A 215 -10.26 24.96 -4.65
C GLU A 215 -8.84 24.60 -5.10
N GLY A 216 -7.89 24.53 -4.16
CA GLY A 216 -6.49 24.20 -4.42
C GLY A 216 -5.64 24.26 -3.17
N PHE A 217 -4.39 23.84 -3.30
CA PHE A 217 -3.39 23.94 -2.23
C PHE A 217 -2.48 25.15 -2.45
N THR A 218 -1.85 25.58 -1.37
CA THR A 218 -0.79 26.60 -1.39
C THR A 218 0.54 25.96 -1.00
N GLY A 219 1.59 26.31 -1.70
CA GLY A 219 2.95 25.84 -1.44
C GLY A 219 3.40 26.20 -0.02
N ALA A 220 4.00 25.24 0.67
CA ALA A 220 4.43 25.36 2.05
C ALA A 220 5.73 24.58 2.34
N ARG A 221 6.35 24.87 3.49
CA ARG A 221 7.40 24.01 4.03
C ARG A 221 6.73 22.86 4.78
N VAL A 222 6.95 21.62 4.31
CA VAL A 222 6.35 20.41 4.85
C VAL A 222 7.41 19.38 5.23
N SER A 223 7.07 18.52 6.19
CA SER A 223 7.91 17.41 6.61
C SER A 223 7.11 16.12 6.59
N ALA A 224 7.55 15.13 5.83
CA ALA A 224 6.87 13.86 5.78
C ALA A 224 7.24 13.01 7.01
N PRO A 225 6.25 12.59 7.80
CA PRO A 225 6.49 11.74 8.98
C PRO A 225 6.83 10.28 8.59
N ASP A 226 6.48 9.85 7.39
CA ASP A 226 6.75 8.52 6.86
C ASP A 226 6.76 8.52 5.32
N LEU A 227 7.13 7.37 4.71
CA LEU A 227 7.24 7.19 3.26
C LEU A 227 5.93 7.49 2.51
N ARG A 228 4.78 7.04 3.02
CA ARG A 228 3.48 7.20 2.36
C ARG A 228 2.97 8.64 2.46
N ALA A 229 3.23 9.26 3.60
CA ALA A 229 3.04 10.70 3.77
C ALA A 229 3.87 11.51 2.79
N GLY A 230 5.12 11.07 2.52
CA GLY A 230 5.98 11.70 1.53
C GLY A 230 5.36 11.72 0.14
N ALA A 231 4.85 10.57 -0.33
CA ALA A 231 4.16 10.47 -1.61
C ALA A 231 2.95 11.41 -1.70
N ALA A 232 2.11 11.45 -0.65
CA ALA A 232 0.94 12.32 -0.57
C ALA A 232 1.30 13.82 -0.61
N LEU A 233 2.37 14.20 0.11
CA LEU A 233 2.83 15.59 0.14
C LEU A 233 3.49 16.01 -1.19
N VAL A 234 4.15 15.10 -1.90
CA VAL A 234 4.64 15.36 -3.27
C VAL A 234 3.44 15.58 -4.20
N MET A 235 2.40 14.74 -4.13
CA MET A 235 1.17 14.94 -4.90
C MET A 235 0.51 16.31 -4.60
N ALA A 236 0.40 16.67 -3.32
CA ALA A 236 -0.13 17.98 -2.93
C ALA A 236 0.73 19.12 -3.51
N GLY A 237 2.05 18.97 -3.52
CA GLY A 237 2.99 19.93 -4.10
C GLY A 237 2.85 20.10 -5.61
N LEU A 238 2.46 19.04 -6.35
CA LEU A 238 2.25 19.11 -7.81
C LEU A 238 1.06 19.99 -8.19
N VAL A 239 0.07 20.13 -7.31
CA VAL A 239 -1.16 20.90 -7.56
C VAL A 239 -1.21 22.21 -6.76
N ALA A 240 -0.21 22.47 -5.92
CA ALA A 240 -0.18 23.67 -5.09
C ALA A 240 0.31 24.89 -5.87
N GLU A 241 -0.28 26.04 -5.59
CA GLU A 241 0.26 27.33 -6.06
C GLU A 241 1.50 27.72 -5.26
N GLY A 242 2.54 28.18 -5.96
CA GLY A 242 3.81 28.61 -5.36
C GLY A 242 4.81 27.47 -5.16
N TYR A 243 5.65 27.56 -4.14
CA TYR A 243 6.74 26.61 -3.90
C TYR A 243 6.45 25.74 -2.68
N THR A 244 6.53 24.42 -2.86
CA THR A 244 6.52 23.45 -1.75
C THR A 244 7.94 22.94 -1.49
N LEU A 245 8.41 23.07 -0.25
CA LEU A 245 9.71 22.56 0.19
C LEU A 245 9.50 21.38 1.14
N SER A 246 9.88 20.19 0.71
CA SER A 246 9.88 19.00 1.56
C SER A 246 11.23 18.79 2.22
N LEU A 247 11.26 18.55 3.51
CA LEU A 247 12.48 18.29 4.28
C LEU A 247 12.80 16.78 4.37
N ILE A 248 11.96 15.91 3.82
CA ILE A 248 12.15 14.44 3.87
C ILE A 248 13.43 13.98 3.15
N HIS A 249 13.83 14.66 2.09
CA HIS A 249 14.94 14.23 1.23
C HIS A 249 16.33 14.45 1.85
N ILE A 250 16.43 14.99 3.04
CA ILE A 250 17.71 15.24 3.71
C ILE A 250 18.37 13.93 4.15
N SER A 251 17.61 12.87 4.35
CA SER A 251 18.11 11.55 4.82
C SER A 251 18.38 10.51 3.73
N GLU A 252 17.90 10.73 2.52
CA GLU A 252 18.02 9.73 1.41
C GLU A 252 19.40 9.68 0.72
N PRO A 253 20.15 10.78 0.53
CA PRO A 253 21.45 10.73 -0.14
C PRO A 253 22.50 9.84 0.53
N THR A 254 22.35 9.59 1.82
CA THR A 254 23.34 8.81 2.60
C THR A 254 23.25 7.29 2.33
N ARG A 255 22.14 6.77 1.82
CA ARG A 255 21.99 5.35 1.50
C ARG A 255 22.64 4.94 0.19
N LEU A 256 22.70 5.83 -0.78
CA LEU A 256 23.30 5.56 -2.10
C LEU A 256 24.84 5.51 -2.06
N LEU A 257 25.48 6.07 -1.05
CA LEU A 257 26.93 6.08 -0.89
C LEU A 257 27.48 4.86 -0.12
N SER A 258 26.61 4.02 0.43
CA SER A 258 27.00 2.82 1.18
C SER A 258 26.98 1.52 0.36
N ILE A 259 26.74 1.61 -0.96
CA ILE A 259 26.65 0.44 -1.89
C ILE A 259 27.83 0.47 -2.90
N SER A 260 28.92 1.16 -2.59
CA SER A 260 30.16 1.10 -3.37
C SER A 260 31.18 0.15 -2.75
#